data_0f0e2af5667bbebcfcad44f18ab3b4b8
#
_entry.id   0f0e2af5667bbebcfcad44f18ab3b4b8
#
_cell.length_a   1.000
_cell.length_b   1.000
_cell.length_c   1.000
_cell.angle_alpha   90.00
_cell.angle_beta   90.00
_cell.angle_gamma   90.00
#
_symmetry.space_group_name_H-M   'P 1'
#
loop_
_entity.id
_entity.type
_entity.pdbx_description
1 polymer ?
#
loop_
_entity_poly.entity_id
_entity_poly.type
_entity_poly.pdbx_seq_one_letter_code
_entity_poly.pdbx_strand_id
1 'polypeptide(L)'
;MDFSEKEISDLTRVSQRLSLLADLRNQRRIASNILAAYLGSKTGSKVLAGQIRRGTGEEITAVLWSSDLRGFTERSDRYSGEQVITLLNALFDAQAKAIADHGGEILKFIGDGLLSIFSN
;
A
#
# COMPACT_ATOMS: atom_id res chain seq x y z
N MET A 1 -43.74 24.26 -6.84
CA MET A 1 -43.97 22.87 -6.35
C MET A 1 -43.22 22.76 -5.04
N ASP A 2 -43.95 22.80 -3.94
CA ASP A 2 -43.34 22.75 -2.60
C ASP A 2 -43.42 21.34 -2.06
N PHE A 3 -42.31 20.85 -1.50
CA PHE A 3 -42.28 19.55 -0.85
C PHE A 3 -43.04 19.64 0.50
N SER A 4 -43.79 18.61 0.82
CA SER A 4 -44.42 18.48 2.11
C SER A 4 -43.38 18.26 3.23
N GLU A 5 -43.71 18.65 4.47
CA GLU A 5 -42.79 18.46 5.62
C GLU A 5 -42.37 16.99 5.80
N LYS A 6 -43.27 16.05 5.48
CA LYS A 6 -42.96 14.62 5.50
C LYS A 6 -41.92 14.24 4.45
N GLU A 7 -42.02 14.74 3.23
CA GLU A 7 -41.04 14.47 2.16
C GLU A 7 -39.67 15.06 2.47
N ILE A 8 -39.64 16.27 3.05
CA ILE A 8 -38.39 16.90 3.52
C ILE A 8 -37.73 16.07 4.62
N SER A 9 -38.54 15.58 5.60
CA SER A 9 -38.03 14.72 6.67
C SER A 9 -37.51 13.40 6.15
N ASP A 10 -38.21 12.77 5.21
CA ASP A 10 -37.76 11.50 4.60
C ASP A 10 -36.49 11.69 3.77
N LEU A 11 -36.36 12.76 2.97
CA LEU A 11 -35.19 13.10 2.23
C LEU A 11 -33.98 13.37 3.14
N THR A 12 -34.20 14.09 4.25
CA THR A 12 -33.14 14.36 5.23
C THR A 12 -32.63 13.07 5.87
N ARG A 13 -33.53 12.16 6.22
CA ARG A 13 -33.15 10.87 6.80
C ARG A 13 -32.39 9.99 5.82
N VAL A 14 -32.79 9.96 4.55
CA VAL A 14 -32.09 9.24 3.49
C VAL A 14 -30.70 9.85 3.25
N SER A 15 -30.62 11.19 3.19
CA SER A 15 -29.36 11.92 3.02
C SER A 15 -28.36 11.61 4.14
N GLN A 16 -28.79 11.61 5.39
CA GLN A 16 -27.95 11.26 6.54
C GLN A 16 -27.42 9.82 6.48
N ARG A 17 -28.26 8.86 6.07
CA ARG A 17 -27.83 7.47 5.89
C ARG A 17 -26.83 7.31 4.75
N LEU A 18 -27.06 8.00 3.64
CA LEU A 18 -26.13 8.00 2.50
C LEU A 18 -24.78 8.63 2.85
N SER A 19 -24.79 9.74 3.60
CA SER A 19 -23.58 10.38 4.11
C SER A 19 -22.77 9.43 4.99
N LEU A 20 -23.41 8.76 5.95
CA LEU A 20 -22.75 7.78 6.81
C LEU A 20 -22.15 6.62 6.03
N LEU A 21 -22.85 6.09 5.03
CA LEU A 21 -22.34 5.03 4.18
C LEU A 21 -21.15 5.49 3.32
N ALA A 22 -21.19 6.73 2.82
CA ALA A 22 -20.09 7.33 2.07
C ALA A 22 -18.85 7.50 2.95
N ASP A 23 -19.02 7.95 4.19
CA ASP A 23 -17.93 8.11 5.16
C ASP A 23 -17.28 6.77 5.52
N LEU A 24 -18.08 5.74 5.79
CA LEU A 24 -17.58 4.39 6.06
C LEU A 24 -16.79 3.82 4.89
N ARG A 25 -17.28 4.00 3.66
CA ARG A 25 -16.57 3.58 2.45
C ARG A 25 -15.25 4.33 2.27
N ASN A 26 -15.26 5.63 2.52
CA ASN A 26 -14.06 6.45 2.42
C ASN A 26 -13.00 6.06 3.45
N GLN A 27 -13.40 5.85 4.70
CA GLN A 27 -12.51 5.37 5.76
C GLN A 27 -11.90 4.00 5.43
N ARG A 28 -12.71 3.07 4.92
CA ARG A 28 -12.21 1.76 4.50
C ARG A 28 -11.24 1.86 3.34
N ARG A 29 -11.49 2.76 2.37
CA ARG A 29 -10.58 3.00 1.25
C ARG A 29 -9.24 3.58 1.72
N ILE A 30 -9.27 4.55 2.64
CA ILE A 30 -8.06 5.14 3.22
C ILE A 30 -7.27 4.07 3.97
N ALA A 31 -7.90 3.27 4.82
CA ALA A 31 -7.26 2.17 5.53
C ALA A 31 -6.64 1.15 4.57
N SER A 32 -7.36 0.78 3.50
CA SER A 32 -6.86 -0.13 2.47
C SER A 32 -5.61 0.42 1.77
N ASN A 33 -5.63 1.71 1.40
CA ASN A 33 -4.50 2.35 0.73
C ASN A 33 -3.26 2.43 1.64
N ILE A 34 -3.46 2.79 2.91
CA ILE A 34 -2.37 2.83 3.89
C ILE A 34 -1.78 1.43 4.09
N LEU A 35 -2.62 0.43 4.33
CA LEU A 35 -2.16 -0.95 4.51
C LEU A 35 -1.46 -1.48 3.26
N ALA A 36 -1.96 -1.19 2.07
CA ALA A 36 -1.33 -1.58 0.82
C ALA A 36 0.05 -0.91 0.64
N ALA A 37 0.19 0.36 1.02
CA ALA A 37 1.45 1.10 0.92
C ALA A 37 2.53 0.57 1.88
N TYR A 38 2.15 0.12 3.08
CA TYR A 38 3.11 -0.33 4.11
C TYR A 38 3.30 -1.84 4.15
N LEU A 39 2.31 -2.63 3.78
CA LEU A 39 2.31 -4.09 3.92
C LEU A 39 2.19 -4.82 2.57
N GLY A 40 2.03 -4.09 1.47
CA GLY A 40 1.66 -4.66 0.19
C GLY A 40 0.16 -4.96 0.08
N SER A 41 -0.34 -5.08 -1.14
CA SER A 41 -1.78 -5.20 -1.42
C SER A 41 -2.39 -6.50 -0.86
N LYS A 42 -1.70 -7.63 -1.03
CA LYS A 42 -2.16 -8.94 -0.54
C LYS A 42 -2.23 -8.99 0.99
N THR A 43 -1.14 -8.60 1.67
CA THR A 43 -1.06 -8.60 3.13
C THR A 43 -2.00 -7.56 3.73
N GLY A 44 -2.05 -6.36 3.16
CA GLY A 44 -2.95 -5.30 3.57
C GLY A 44 -4.42 -5.70 3.53
N SER A 45 -4.84 -6.40 2.48
CA SER A 45 -6.22 -6.92 2.36
C SER A 45 -6.56 -7.97 3.43
N LYS A 46 -5.62 -8.87 3.75
CA LYS A 46 -5.79 -9.88 4.81
C LYS A 46 -5.90 -9.24 6.19
N VAL A 47 -5.09 -8.21 6.48
CA VAL A 47 -5.17 -7.44 7.73
C VAL A 47 -6.52 -6.74 7.84
N LEU A 48 -6.97 -6.08 6.77
CA LEU A 48 -8.25 -5.37 6.74
C LEU A 48 -9.45 -6.31 6.90
N ALA A 49 -9.31 -7.56 6.44
CA ALA A 49 -10.31 -8.61 6.64
C ALA A 49 -10.24 -9.27 8.04
N GLY A 50 -9.30 -8.87 8.90
CA GLY A 50 -9.11 -9.45 10.23
C GLY A 50 -8.49 -10.85 10.23
N GLN A 51 -7.93 -11.30 9.11
CA GLN A 51 -7.39 -12.65 8.95
C GLN A 51 -5.96 -12.78 9.49
N ILE A 52 -5.22 -11.66 9.64
CA ILE A 52 -3.86 -11.65 10.16
C ILE A 52 -3.89 -11.22 11.61
N ARG A 53 -3.40 -12.11 12.49
CA ARG A 53 -3.13 -11.84 13.90
C ARG A 53 -1.65 -12.08 14.17
N ARG A 54 -1.10 -11.37 15.16
CA ARG A 54 0.28 -11.60 15.60
C ARG A 54 0.46 -13.06 16.02
N GLY A 55 1.48 -13.74 15.48
CA GLY A 55 1.77 -15.15 15.77
C GLY A 55 1.05 -16.15 14.86
N THR A 56 0.26 -15.71 13.88
CA THR A 56 -0.23 -16.58 12.81
C THR A 56 0.73 -16.57 11.64
N GLY A 57 1.10 -17.75 11.15
CA GLY A 57 1.88 -17.97 9.95
C GLY A 57 1.05 -18.63 8.87
N GLU A 58 1.39 -18.41 7.63
CA GLU A 58 0.84 -19.09 6.46
C GLU A 58 2.01 -19.71 5.70
N GLU A 59 1.91 -20.98 5.38
CA GLU A 59 2.90 -21.65 4.52
C GLU A 59 2.59 -21.32 3.07
N ILE A 60 3.56 -20.74 2.38
CA ILE A 60 3.43 -20.35 0.97
C ILE A 60 4.62 -20.88 0.18
N THR A 61 4.37 -21.22 -1.09
CA THR A 61 5.43 -21.50 -2.06
C THR A 61 5.71 -20.23 -2.83
N ALA A 62 6.90 -19.68 -2.69
CA ALA A 62 7.25 -18.41 -3.31
C ALA A 62 8.75 -18.31 -3.58
N VAL A 63 9.12 -17.46 -4.53
CA VAL A 63 10.50 -17.02 -4.75
C VAL A 63 10.71 -15.69 -4.05
N LEU A 64 11.73 -15.63 -3.18
CA LEU A 64 12.20 -14.38 -2.60
C LEU A 64 13.32 -13.81 -3.46
N TRP A 65 13.21 -12.54 -3.82
CA TRP A 65 14.23 -11.81 -4.55
C TRP A 65 14.70 -10.63 -3.72
N SER A 66 16.02 -10.54 -3.54
CA SER A 66 16.67 -9.45 -2.83
C SER A 66 17.66 -8.77 -3.75
N SER A 67 17.65 -7.44 -3.77
CA SER A 67 18.63 -6.62 -4.48
C SER A 67 19.36 -5.70 -3.51
N ASP A 68 20.57 -5.30 -3.91
CA ASP A 68 21.42 -4.38 -3.18
C ASP A 68 22.28 -3.59 -4.16
N LEU A 69 22.55 -2.32 -3.88
CA LEU A 69 23.34 -1.46 -4.76
C LEU A 69 24.82 -1.52 -4.40
N ARG A 70 25.61 -2.15 -5.27
CA ARG A 70 27.05 -2.25 -5.04
C ARG A 70 27.73 -0.89 -4.94
N GLY A 71 28.54 -0.72 -3.89
CA GLY A 71 29.32 0.48 -3.64
C GLY A 71 28.49 1.69 -3.23
N PHE A 72 27.27 1.46 -2.70
CA PHE A 72 26.38 2.54 -2.27
C PHE A 72 27.02 3.36 -1.12
N THR A 73 27.59 2.71 -0.11
CA THR A 73 28.24 3.38 1.02
C THR A 73 29.33 4.35 0.57
N GLU A 74 30.22 3.92 -0.34
CA GLU A 74 31.28 4.79 -0.85
C GLU A 74 30.73 5.95 -1.70
N ARG A 75 29.62 5.74 -2.40
CA ARG A 75 28.96 6.78 -3.20
C ARG A 75 28.20 7.75 -2.33
N SER A 76 27.51 7.27 -1.30
CA SER A 76 26.76 8.13 -0.38
C SER A 76 27.65 9.11 0.38
N ASP A 77 28.91 8.76 0.64
CA ASP A 77 29.88 9.65 1.25
C ASP A 77 30.35 10.79 0.32
N ARG A 78 30.17 10.63 -0.99
CA ARG A 78 30.61 11.59 -2.01
C ARG A 78 29.48 12.47 -2.56
N TYR A 79 28.22 12.05 -2.39
CA TYR A 79 27.06 12.74 -2.91
C TYR A 79 26.35 13.53 -1.81
N SER A 80 25.65 14.60 -2.20
CA SER A 80 24.73 15.26 -1.26
C SER A 80 23.55 14.35 -0.95
N GLY A 81 22.90 14.54 0.21
CA GLY A 81 21.72 13.75 0.61
C GLY A 81 20.62 13.77 -0.45
N GLU A 82 20.40 14.91 -1.12
CA GLU A 82 19.42 15.04 -2.20
C GLU A 82 19.77 14.20 -3.43
N GLN A 83 21.06 14.16 -3.81
CA GLN A 83 21.53 13.31 -4.91
C GLN A 83 21.40 11.82 -4.58
N VAL A 84 21.66 11.44 -3.33
CA VAL A 84 21.48 10.06 -2.85
C VAL A 84 20.02 9.65 -2.94
N ILE A 85 19.09 10.50 -2.47
CA ILE A 85 17.66 10.24 -2.54
C ILE A 85 17.18 10.13 -3.98
N THR A 86 17.65 11.02 -4.86
CA THR A 86 17.29 10.99 -6.28
C THR A 86 17.75 9.70 -6.94
N LEU A 87 18.98 9.25 -6.65
CA LEU A 87 19.52 7.98 -7.16
C LEU A 87 18.70 6.78 -6.68
N LEU A 88 18.39 6.74 -5.38
CA LEU A 88 17.60 5.64 -4.80
C LEU A 88 16.18 5.60 -5.36
N ASN A 89 15.54 6.74 -5.52
CA ASN A 89 14.19 6.80 -6.10
C ASN A 89 14.20 6.26 -7.54
N ALA A 90 15.14 6.69 -8.37
CA ALA A 90 15.24 6.21 -9.75
C ALA A 90 15.49 4.69 -9.82
N LEU A 91 16.35 4.15 -8.93
CA LEU A 91 16.63 2.72 -8.84
C LEU A 91 15.39 1.95 -8.41
N PHE A 92 14.73 2.40 -7.34
CA PHE A 92 13.55 1.72 -6.79
C PHE A 92 12.35 1.79 -7.73
N ASP A 93 12.14 2.89 -8.44
CA ASP A 93 11.08 3.02 -9.44
C ASP A 93 11.27 2.02 -10.58
N ALA A 94 12.50 1.87 -11.09
CA ALA A 94 12.80 0.92 -12.13
C ALA A 94 12.59 -0.53 -11.68
N GLN A 95 13.02 -0.86 -10.45
CA GLN A 95 12.86 -2.20 -9.88
C GLN A 95 11.38 -2.49 -9.56
N ALA A 96 10.66 -1.54 -8.96
CA ALA A 96 9.25 -1.68 -8.62
C ALA A 96 8.40 -1.97 -9.86
N LYS A 97 8.68 -1.24 -10.95
CA LYS A 97 8.00 -1.49 -12.22
C LYS A 97 8.27 -2.90 -12.74
N ALA A 98 9.53 -3.33 -12.78
CA ALA A 98 9.89 -4.65 -13.26
C ALA A 98 9.27 -5.78 -12.40
N ILE A 99 9.27 -5.62 -11.07
CA ILE A 99 8.67 -6.57 -10.14
C ILE A 99 7.17 -6.68 -10.38
N ALA A 100 6.47 -5.55 -10.49
CA ALA A 100 5.03 -5.51 -10.74
C ALA A 100 4.65 -6.12 -12.09
N ASP A 101 5.41 -5.80 -13.15
CA ASP A 101 5.18 -6.33 -14.50
C ASP A 101 5.31 -7.87 -14.56
N HIS A 102 6.04 -8.47 -13.61
CA HIS A 102 6.24 -9.92 -13.49
C HIS A 102 5.42 -10.57 -12.36
N GLY A 103 4.42 -9.86 -11.83
CA GLY A 103 3.52 -10.41 -10.80
C GLY A 103 4.13 -10.52 -9.40
N GLY A 104 5.27 -9.87 -9.17
CA GLY A 104 5.90 -9.79 -7.85
C GLY A 104 5.29 -8.70 -6.98
N GLU A 105 5.55 -8.80 -5.69
CA GLU A 105 5.16 -7.83 -4.68
C GLU A 105 6.38 -7.40 -3.86
N ILE A 106 6.55 -6.09 -3.66
CA ILE A 106 7.61 -5.56 -2.81
C ILE A 106 7.20 -5.73 -1.36
N LEU A 107 8.01 -6.41 -0.57
CA LEU A 107 7.78 -6.60 0.85
C LEU A 107 8.31 -5.43 1.67
N LYS A 108 9.52 -4.97 1.37
CA LYS A 108 10.14 -3.81 2.03
C LYS A 108 11.38 -3.30 1.30
N PHE A 109 11.72 -2.04 1.57
CA PHE A 109 12.99 -1.43 1.24
C PHE A 109 13.92 -1.54 2.46
N ILE A 110 15.20 -1.85 2.24
CA ILE A 110 16.21 -2.06 3.29
C ILE A 110 17.45 -1.28 2.89
N GLY A 111 17.55 -0.03 3.38
CA GLY A 111 18.64 0.87 2.98
C GLY A 111 18.60 1.16 1.48
N ASP A 112 19.64 0.74 0.78
CA ASP A 112 19.79 0.81 -0.69
C ASP A 112 19.33 -0.47 -1.40
N GLY A 113 18.73 -1.38 -0.67
CA GLY A 113 18.24 -2.65 -1.17
C GLY A 113 16.72 -2.78 -1.10
N LEU A 114 16.23 -3.83 -1.72
CA LEU A 114 14.82 -4.14 -1.82
C LEU A 114 14.62 -5.64 -1.66
N LEU A 115 13.57 -6.02 -0.94
CA LEU A 115 13.11 -7.39 -0.82
C LEU A 115 11.74 -7.52 -1.46
N SER A 116 11.60 -8.46 -2.38
CA SER A 116 10.32 -8.77 -3.05
C SER A 116 10.02 -10.26 -3.04
N ILE A 117 8.76 -10.59 -3.30
CA ILE A 117 8.24 -11.95 -3.34
C ILE A 117 7.44 -12.16 -4.62
N PHE A 118 7.61 -13.35 -5.21
CA PHE A 118 6.83 -13.84 -6.33
C PHE A 118 6.15 -15.13 -5.86
N SER A 119 4.87 -15.06 -5.62
CA SER A 119 4.04 -16.22 -5.22
C SER A 119 3.26 -16.72 -6.42
N ASN A 120 3.16 -18.04 -6.55
CA ASN A 120 2.27 -18.69 -7.51
C ASN A 120 0.80 -18.45 -7.16
#